data_4f33cc141dd549ed43fe1d1e83f7531e
#
_entry.id   4f33cc141dd549ed43fe1d1e83f7531e
#
_cell.length_a   1.000
_cell.length_b   1.000
_cell.length_c   1.000
_cell.angle_alpha   90.00
_cell.angle_beta   90.00
_cell.angle_gamma   90.00
#
_symmetry.space_group_name_H-M   'P 1'
#
loop_
_entity.id
_entity.type
_entity.pdbx_description
1 polymer ?
#
loop_
_entity_poly.entity_id
_entity_poly.type
_entity_poly.pdbx_seq_one_letter_code
_entity_poly.pdbx_strand_id
1 'polypeptide(L)'
;MNRLLILCLSLTAVFCEEEEQKLSWKEDDGLEIKIIRPIKAEKCKIKSQEGDTVEQFYKLSDKDGKEIGSNFGKKPYTFTLGRGQVIKGMDRAMTGMCIGEKRKVVIPGKLGFGDNGRERDAIKGDQTLYYTVQLVDLFRPNPGKKWETEEGITIEQTHKIEDDKCRKAVTGDTLHQQYVLHLEDGTFVDSSFSRNAPFIFKLNTGAVIKGMDIAMDGMCEGERRQVIIPYEYGYGEEGRPPQIPGKSNLYFDITLEKLIKANEEL
;
A
#
# COMPACT_ATOMS: atom_id res chain seq x y z
N MET A 1 -40.63 43.77 52.85
CA MET A 1 -39.41 44.07 52.06
C MET A 1 -38.65 42.76 51.84
N ASN A 2 -39.00 42.05 50.79
CA ASN A 2 -38.38 40.79 50.44
C ASN A 2 -37.26 41.03 49.45
N ARG A 3 -36.03 40.70 49.80
CA ARG A 3 -34.90 40.62 48.83
C ARG A 3 -34.79 39.20 48.33
N LEU A 4 -35.08 39.05 47.04
CA LEU A 4 -34.91 37.84 46.29
C LEU A 4 -33.43 37.76 45.87
N LEU A 5 -32.68 36.75 46.35
CA LEU A 5 -31.37 36.42 45.88
C LEU A 5 -31.53 35.64 44.58
N ILE A 6 -31.05 36.22 43.46
CA ILE A 6 -30.92 35.55 42.19
C ILE A 6 -29.55 34.87 42.18
N LEU A 7 -29.52 33.53 42.21
CA LEU A 7 -28.34 32.71 41.99
C LEU A 7 -28.04 32.70 40.47
N CYS A 8 -26.98 33.36 40.03
CA CYS A 8 -26.43 33.21 38.70
C CYS A 8 -25.70 31.87 38.60
N LEU A 9 -26.33 30.87 37.98
CA LEU A 9 -25.67 29.68 37.48
C LEU A 9 -24.95 30.05 36.17
N SER A 10 -23.62 30.13 36.20
CA SER A 10 -22.79 30.27 34.99
C SER A 10 -22.74 28.93 34.24
N LEU A 11 -23.54 28.79 33.22
CA LEU A 11 -23.34 27.78 32.16
C LEU A 11 -22.10 28.19 31.35
N THR A 12 -20.99 27.52 31.60
CA THR A 12 -19.87 27.51 30.63
C THR A 12 -20.31 26.71 29.40
N ALA A 13 -20.76 27.41 28.35
CA ALA A 13 -20.92 26.83 27.04
C ALA A 13 -19.52 26.46 26.55
N VAL A 14 -19.19 25.18 26.55
CA VAL A 14 -18.06 24.63 25.80
C VAL A 14 -18.43 24.81 24.35
N PHE A 15 -17.92 25.85 23.70
CA PHE A 15 -17.92 25.98 22.26
C PHE A 15 -16.99 24.87 21.74
N CYS A 16 -17.57 23.79 21.22
CA CYS A 16 -16.91 22.86 20.33
C CYS A 16 -16.74 23.64 19.01
N GLU A 17 -15.57 24.26 18.80
CA GLU A 17 -15.19 24.76 17.49
C GLU A 17 -15.10 23.52 16.57
N GLU A 18 -16.14 23.32 15.74
CA GLU A 18 -16.01 22.48 14.55
C GLU A 18 -14.97 23.17 13.67
N GLU A 19 -13.76 22.61 13.59
CA GLU A 19 -12.76 23.02 12.59
C GLU A 19 -13.43 22.93 11.22
N GLU A 20 -13.77 24.06 10.62
CA GLU A 20 -14.26 24.15 9.25
C GLU A 20 -13.21 23.50 8.35
N GLN A 21 -13.51 22.34 7.78
CA GLN A 21 -12.62 21.60 6.91
C GLN A 21 -12.27 22.49 5.71
N LYS A 22 -11.01 22.93 5.61
CA LYS A 22 -10.54 23.74 4.48
C LYS A 22 -10.66 22.92 3.19
N LEU A 23 -11.62 23.26 2.36
CA LEU A 23 -11.95 22.52 1.13
C LEU A 23 -11.03 22.86 -0.07
N SER A 24 -10.20 23.90 0.03
CA SER A 24 -9.30 24.30 -1.05
C SER A 24 -8.08 25.03 -0.49
N TRP A 25 -6.89 24.72 -1.01
CA TRP A 25 -5.64 25.42 -0.69
C TRP A 25 -4.68 25.40 -1.87
N LYS A 26 -3.71 26.31 -1.81
CA LYS A 26 -2.57 26.37 -2.73
C LYS A 26 -1.30 26.37 -1.90
N GLU A 27 -0.32 25.57 -2.32
CA GLU A 27 0.99 25.50 -1.69
C GLU A 27 1.97 26.47 -2.37
N ASP A 28 3.07 26.81 -1.70
CA ASP A 28 4.02 27.85 -2.16
C ASP A 28 4.66 27.51 -3.50
N ASP A 29 4.80 26.24 -3.84
CA ASP A 29 5.34 25.76 -5.11
C ASP A 29 4.29 25.66 -6.23
N GLY A 30 3.07 26.11 -5.97
CA GLY A 30 1.99 26.23 -6.92
C GLY A 30 1.08 25.00 -7.03
N LEU A 31 1.27 23.95 -6.22
CA LEU A 31 0.32 22.85 -6.13
C LEU A 31 -1.02 23.35 -5.58
N GLU A 32 -2.11 23.16 -6.35
CA GLU A 32 -3.46 23.54 -5.91
C GLU A 32 -4.30 22.27 -5.69
N ILE A 33 -4.97 22.21 -4.55
CA ILE A 33 -5.81 21.09 -4.18
C ILE A 33 -7.19 21.60 -3.78
N LYS A 34 -8.23 21.00 -4.34
CA LYS A 34 -9.63 21.26 -3.98
C LYS A 34 -10.36 19.97 -3.72
N ILE A 35 -10.89 19.81 -2.51
CA ILE A 35 -11.78 18.70 -2.16
C ILE A 35 -13.14 18.96 -2.80
N ILE A 36 -13.57 18.07 -3.71
CA ILE A 36 -14.85 18.18 -4.43
C ILE A 36 -15.89 17.17 -3.95
N ARG A 37 -15.45 16.15 -3.19
CA ARG A 37 -16.30 15.20 -2.48
C ARG A 37 -15.65 14.91 -1.13
N PRO A 38 -15.99 15.67 -0.09
CA PRO A 38 -15.52 15.41 1.25
C PRO A 38 -16.15 14.16 1.83
N ILE A 39 -15.46 13.52 2.78
CA ILE A 39 -15.99 12.43 3.60
C ILE A 39 -16.24 12.99 5.00
N LYS A 40 -17.42 12.74 5.55
CA LYS A 40 -17.78 13.18 6.91
C LYS A 40 -16.79 12.61 7.94
N ALA A 41 -16.46 13.37 8.96
CA ALA A 41 -15.46 13.02 9.97
C ALA A 41 -15.75 11.64 10.61
N GLU A 42 -17.02 11.34 10.92
CA GLU A 42 -17.41 10.05 11.51
C GLU A 42 -17.19 8.84 10.58
N LYS A 43 -17.07 9.07 9.26
CA LYS A 43 -16.79 8.04 8.24
C LYS A 43 -15.33 7.97 7.84
N CYS A 44 -14.54 8.96 8.17
CA CYS A 44 -13.11 9.03 7.87
C CYS A 44 -12.29 8.37 9.00
N LYS A 45 -12.28 7.05 9.05
CA LYS A 45 -11.57 6.29 10.10
C LYS A 45 -10.05 6.42 10.01
N ILE A 46 -9.52 6.67 8.80
CA ILE A 46 -8.09 6.75 8.51
C ILE A 46 -7.87 7.71 7.36
N LYS A 47 -6.83 8.55 7.47
CA LYS A 47 -6.35 9.41 6.37
C LYS A 47 -5.05 8.86 5.83
N SER A 48 -4.89 8.92 4.52
CA SER A 48 -3.67 8.45 3.84
C SER A 48 -2.43 9.25 4.27
N GLN A 49 -1.31 8.56 4.42
CA GLN A 49 -0.01 9.14 4.77
C GLN A 49 1.12 8.47 4.00
N GLU A 50 2.33 9.02 4.07
CA GLU A 50 3.53 8.40 3.51
C GLU A 50 3.71 6.98 4.02
N GLY A 51 4.08 6.06 3.11
CA GLY A 51 4.21 4.63 3.37
C GLY A 51 2.93 3.81 3.18
N ASP A 52 1.76 4.44 3.10
CA ASP A 52 0.53 3.73 2.80
C ASP A 52 0.51 3.25 1.34
N THR A 53 0.02 2.04 1.10
CA THR A 53 -0.34 1.57 -0.24
C THR A 53 -1.77 2.03 -0.53
N VAL A 54 -1.95 2.80 -1.58
CA VAL A 54 -3.25 3.40 -1.94
C VAL A 54 -3.72 2.90 -3.29
N GLU A 55 -5.03 2.75 -3.43
CA GLU A 55 -5.70 2.53 -4.70
C GLU A 55 -6.42 3.81 -5.13
N GLN A 56 -6.16 4.26 -6.36
CA GLN A 56 -6.77 5.49 -6.86
C GLN A 56 -7.48 5.29 -8.20
N PHE A 57 -8.59 6.02 -8.38
CA PHE A 57 -9.04 6.42 -9.69
C PHE A 57 -8.53 7.82 -10.00
N TYR A 58 -8.15 8.05 -11.25
CA TYR A 58 -7.77 9.36 -11.74
C TYR A 58 -8.37 9.67 -13.12
N LYS A 59 -8.52 10.95 -13.38
CA LYS A 59 -8.74 11.52 -14.70
C LYS A 59 -7.75 12.68 -14.86
N LEU A 60 -6.92 12.63 -15.89
CA LEU A 60 -6.01 13.70 -16.31
C LEU A 60 -6.63 14.45 -17.48
N SER A 61 -6.62 15.77 -17.40
CA SER A 61 -7.09 16.67 -18.47
C SER A 61 -6.06 17.76 -18.72
N ASP A 62 -6.15 18.40 -19.88
CA ASP A 62 -5.45 19.65 -20.15
C ASP A 62 -6.19 20.86 -19.52
N LYS A 63 -5.66 22.07 -19.76
CA LYS A 63 -6.22 23.34 -19.28
C LYS A 63 -7.64 23.62 -19.79
N ASP A 64 -8.00 23.09 -20.95
CA ASP A 64 -9.29 23.30 -21.61
C ASP A 64 -10.31 22.19 -21.23
N GLY A 65 -9.89 21.24 -20.34
CA GLY A 65 -10.72 20.16 -19.84
C GLY A 65 -10.77 18.94 -20.75
N LYS A 66 -10.00 18.92 -21.85
CA LYS A 66 -9.89 17.74 -22.74
C LYS A 66 -9.17 16.61 -21.99
N GLU A 67 -9.78 15.44 -21.96
CA GLU A 67 -9.20 14.26 -21.32
C GLU A 67 -7.94 13.78 -22.07
N ILE A 68 -6.87 13.58 -21.30
CA ILE A 68 -5.61 12.97 -21.75
C ILE A 68 -5.58 11.50 -21.37
N GLY A 69 -6.08 11.15 -20.20
CA GLY A 69 -6.14 9.77 -19.73
C GLY A 69 -6.98 9.61 -18.47
N SER A 70 -7.52 8.39 -18.27
CA SER A 70 -8.34 8.05 -17.11
C SER A 70 -8.37 6.56 -16.88
N ASN A 71 -8.52 6.16 -15.59
CA ASN A 71 -8.84 4.80 -15.20
C ASN A 71 -10.20 4.68 -14.50
N PHE A 72 -11.02 5.73 -14.48
CA PHE A 72 -12.41 5.60 -14.01
C PHE A 72 -13.17 4.53 -14.82
N GLY A 73 -13.86 3.62 -14.12
CA GLY A 73 -14.55 2.49 -14.75
C GLY A 73 -13.65 1.31 -15.14
N LYS A 74 -12.37 1.38 -14.79
CA LYS A 74 -11.36 0.30 -14.99
C LYS A 74 -10.83 -0.15 -13.63
N LYS A 75 -9.73 -0.94 -13.62
CA LYS A 75 -9.01 -1.30 -12.40
C LYS A 75 -8.36 -0.04 -11.79
N PRO A 76 -8.46 0.15 -10.46
CA PRO A 76 -7.73 1.22 -9.78
C PRO A 76 -6.23 1.10 -10.00
N TYR A 77 -5.52 2.23 -9.96
CA TYR A 77 -4.07 2.26 -9.96
C TYR A 77 -3.56 2.18 -8.52
N THR A 78 -2.68 1.21 -8.25
CA THR A 78 -2.13 0.96 -6.91
C THR A 78 -0.69 1.45 -6.84
N PHE A 79 -0.34 2.19 -5.80
CA PHE A 79 1.02 2.64 -5.54
C PHE A 79 1.22 2.96 -4.05
N THR A 80 2.49 3.07 -3.61
CA THR A 80 2.83 3.44 -2.24
C THR A 80 3.21 4.92 -2.18
N LEU A 81 2.53 5.67 -1.30
CA LEU A 81 2.77 7.10 -1.09
C LEU A 81 4.19 7.38 -0.61
N GLY A 82 4.81 8.43 -1.14
CA GLY A 82 6.15 8.88 -0.77
C GLY A 82 7.30 8.03 -1.32
N ARG A 83 7.03 7.05 -2.20
CA ARG A 83 8.06 6.18 -2.80
C ARG A 83 8.46 6.56 -4.22
N GLY A 84 8.03 7.72 -4.71
CA GLY A 84 8.38 8.19 -6.06
C GLY A 84 7.80 7.33 -7.20
N GLN A 85 6.79 6.51 -6.93
CA GLN A 85 6.12 5.67 -7.94
C GLN A 85 5.17 6.48 -8.82
N VAL A 86 4.83 7.67 -8.39
CA VAL A 86 4.02 8.67 -9.11
C VAL A 86 4.72 10.03 -9.09
N ILE A 87 4.24 10.98 -9.88
CA ILE A 87 4.76 12.36 -9.89
C ILE A 87 4.60 13.02 -8.52
N LYS A 88 5.55 13.87 -8.12
CA LYS A 88 5.60 14.49 -6.78
C LYS A 88 4.30 15.20 -6.37
N GLY A 89 3.67 15.90 -7.31
CA GLY A 89 2.39 16.56 -7.08
C GLY A 89 1.26 15.59 -6.76
N MET A 90 1.29 14.37 -7.32
CA MET A 90 0.30 13.32 -7.04
C MET A 90 0.50 12.72 -5.65
N ASP A 91 1.74 12.37 -5.26
CA ASP A 91 2.06 11.88 -3.91
C ASP A 91 1.50 12.82 -2.84
N ARG A 92 1.77 14.13 -2.99
CA ARG A 92 1.29 15.16 -2.05
C ARG A 92 -0.23 15.32 -2.09
N ALA A 93 -0.82 15.33 -3.29
CA ALA A 93 -2.25 15.51 -3.47
C ALA A 93 -3.07 14.34 -2.89
N MET A 94 -2.52 13.13 -2.85
CA MET A 94 -3.15 11.94 -2.30
C MET A 94 -2.93 11.81 -0.80
N THR A 95 -2.01 12.57 -0.19
CA THR A 95 -1.78 12.56 1.26
C THR A 95 -2.92 13.27 2.01
N GLY A 96 -3.32 12.73 3.17
CA GLY A 96 -4.38 13.26 4.02
C GLY A 96 -5.80 13.01 3.49
N MET A 97 -5.98 12.15 2.48
CA MET A 97 -7.31 11.77 1.97
C MET A 97 -7.99 10.69 2.82
N CYS A 98 -9.30 10.79 2.94
CA CYS A 98 -10.16 9.70 3.43
C CYS A 98 -10.55 8.77 2.28
N ILE A 99 -10.79 7.48 2.55
CA ILE A 99 -11.33 6.55 1.55
C ILE A 99 -12.67 7.07 1.01
N GLY A 100 -12.78 7.13 -0.32
CA GLY A 100 -13.94 7.69 -1.04
C GLY A 100 -13.85 9.20 -1.33
N GLU A 101 -12.91 9.94 -0.73
CA GLU A 101 -12.71 11.36 -1.01
C GLU A 101 -12.29 11.60 -2.46
N LYS A 102 -12.80 12.72 -3.04
CA LYS A 102 -12.36 13.18 -4.37
C LYS A 102 -11.76 14.57 -4.29
N ARG A 103 -10.66 14.76 -5.03
CA ARG A 103 -9.99 16.04 -5.16
C ARG A 103 -9.84 16.44 -6.63
N LYS A 104 -9.94 17.74 -6.90
CA LYS A 104 -9.36 18.34 -8.11
C LYS A 104 -7.98 18.90 -7.73
N VAL A 105 -6.99 18.63 -8.58
CA VAL A 105 -5.60 18.96 -8.32
C VAL A 105 -5.00 19.62 -9.55
N VAL A 106 -4.34 20.77 -9.36
CA VAL A 106 -3.55 21.44 -10.38
C VAL A 106 -2.08 21.24 -10.03
N ILE A 107 -1.35 20.52 -10.85
CA ILE A 107 0.05 20.14 -10.63
C ILE A 107 0.93 20.91 -11.62
N PRO A 108 1.76 21.88 -11.17
CA PRO A 108 2.74 22.54 -12.01
C PRO A 108 3.72 21.55 -12.63
N GLY A 109 4.24 21.82 -13.82
CA GLY A 109 5.13 20.93 -14.56
C GLY A 109 6.32 20.42 -13.74
N LYS A 110 6.93 21.29 -12.92
CA LYS A 110 8.05 20.93 -12.02
C LYS A 110 7.71 19.87 -10.94
N LEU A 111 6.43 19.73 -10.60
CA LEU A 111 5.90 18.69 -9.71
C LEU A 111 5.25 17.53 -10.48
N GLY A 112 5.18 17.66 -11.80
CA GLY A 112 4.66 16.70 -12.76
C GLY A 112 5.78 15.95 -13.48
N PHE A 113 5.82 16.07 -14.81
CA PHE A 113 6.81 15.41 -15.66
C PHE A 113 8.04 16.27 -15.99
N GLY A 114 8.17 17.45 -15.38
CA GLY A 114 9.32 18.35 -15.54
C GLY A 114 9.52 18.83 -16.97
N ASP A 115 10.74 19.27 -17.27
CA ASP A 115 11.13 19.85 -18.57
C ASP A 115 11.02 18.86 -19.74
N ASN A 116 11.14 17.57 -19.47
CA ASN A 116 11.08 16.53 -20.50
C ASN A 116 9.63 16.18 -20.92
N GLY A 117 8.65 16.47 -20.07
CA GLY A 117 7.28 16.05 -20.32
C GLY A 117 7.12 14.53 -20.35
N ARG A 118 6.11 14.05 -21.11
CA ARG A 118 5.84 12.61 -21.29
C ARG A 118 5.31 12.35 -22.69
N GLU A 119 6.18 11.92 -23.56
CA GLU A 119 5.91 11.77 -25.00
C GLU A 119 4.76 10.81 -25.29
N ARG A 120 4.70 9.67 -24.58
CA ARG A 120 3.64 8.65 -24.72
C ARG A 120 2.23 9.22 -24.58
N ASP A 121 2.05 10.22 -23.74
CA ASP A 121 0.74 10.83 -23.43
C ASP A 121 0.63 12.22 -24.07
N ALA A 122 1.55 12.60 -24.96
CA ALA A 122 1.65 13.92 -25.60
C ALA A 122 1.67 15.10 -24.59
N ILE A 123 2.26 14.88 -23.40
CA ILE A 123 2.45 15.91 -22.38
C ILE A 123 3.77 16.62 -22.65
N LYS A 124 3.70 17.92 -22.89
CA LYS A 124 4.87 18.75 -23.16
C LYS A 124 5.70 18.98 -21.88
N GLY A 125 6.97 19.36 -22.08
CA GLY A 125 7.82 19.81 -21.00
C GLY A 125 7.17 20.97 -20.25
N ASP A 126 7.32 20.98 -18.94
CA ASP A 126 6.81 21.96 -17.98
C ASP A 126 5.28 22.22 -18.04
N GLN A 127 4.55 21.29 -18.66
CA GLN A 127 3.09 21.39 -18.78
C GLN A 127 2.41 21.20 -17.43
N THR A 128 1.55 22.14 -17.06
CA THR A 128 0.64 22.02 -15.92
C THR A 128 -0.41 20.93 -16.17
N LEU A 129 -0.65 20.09 -15.17
CA LEU A 129 -1.55 18.93 -15.24
C LEU A 129 -2.78 19.15 -14.36
N TYR A 130 -3.95 18.81 -14.88
CA TYR A 130 -5.23 18.96 -14.19
C TYR A 130 -5.81 17.59 -13.89
N TYR A 131 -5.75 17.19 -12.63
CA TYR A 131 -6.26 15.89 -12.20
C TYR A 131 -7.58 15.98 -11.45
N THR A 132 -8.43 15.00 -11.65
CA THR A 132 -9.46 14.60 -10.69
C THR A 132 -9.03 13.24 -10.15
N VAL A 133 -8.89 13.12 -8.83
CA VAL A 133 -8.48 11.87 -8.17
C VAL A 133 -9.51 11.44 -7.15
N GLN A 134 -9.62 10.13 -6.93
CA GLN A 134 -10.40 9.53 -5.86
C GLN A 134 -9.57 8.48 -5.16
N LEU A 135 -9.48 8.55 -3.83
CA LEU A 135 -8.94 7.46 -3.03
C LEU A 135 -10.00 6.36 -2.94
N VAL A 136 -9.69 5.17 -3.44
CA VAL A 136 -10.62 4.02 -3.49
C VAL A 136 -10.44 3.15 -2.26
N ASP A 137 -9.18 2.81 -1.96
CA ASP A 137 -8.80 1.99 -0.82
C ASP A 137 -7.41 2.39 -0.31
N LEU A 138 -7.12 1.97 0.91
CA LEU A 138 -5.90 2.30 1.65
C LEU A 138 -5.46 1.10 2.48
N PHE A 139 -4.25 0.65 2.27
CA PHE A 139 -3.58 -0.30 3.14
C PHE A 139 -2.42 0.39 3.87
N ARG A 140 -2.45 0.40 5.22
CA ARG A 140 -1.36 0.90 6.06
C ARG A 140 -0.51 -0.24 6.57
N PRO A 141 0.79 -0.31 6.16
CA PRO A 141 1.71 -1.28 6.75
C PRO A 141 1.80 -1.10 8.28
N ASN A 142 1.88 -2.21 9.00
CA ASN A 142 2.16 -2.25 10.42
C ASN A 142 3.44 -3.07 10.62
N PRO A 143 4.65 -2.45 10.51
CA PRO A 143 5.91 -3.18 10.55
C PRO A 143 6.08 -3.92 11.88
N GLY A 144 6.58 -5.14 11.80
CA GLY A 144 6.90 -5.97 12.94
C GLY A 144 8.41 -6.13 13.16
N LYS A 145 8.82 -7.37 13.43
CA LYS A 145 10.21 -7.73 13.74
C LYS A 145 11.01 -8.01 12.48
N LYS A 146 12.33 -7.87 12.62
CA LYS A 146 13.31 -8.45 11.70
C LYS A 146 14.21 -9.39 12.50
N TRP A 147 14.45 -10.58 11.95
CA TRP A 147 15.31 -11.60 12.58
C TRP A 147 15.98 -12.47 11.52
N GLU A 148 16.94 -13.24 11.94
CA GLU A 148 17.59 -14.28 11.16
C GLU A 148 17.35 -15.62 11.87
N THR A 149 17.06 -16.68 11.11
CA THR A 149 16.92 -18.03 11.63
C THR A 149 18.29 -18.71 11.78
N GLU A 150 18.33 -19.87 12.45
CA GLU A 150 19.57 -20.66 12.58
C GLU A 150 20.10 -21.13 11.21
N GLU A 151 19.24 -21.23 10.22
CA GLU A 151 19.56 -21.57 8.83
C GLU A 151 20.05 -20.37 8.01
N GLY A 152 20.19 -19.18 8.60
CA GLY A 152 20.61 -17.96 7.92
C GLY A 152 19.54 -17.30 7.06
N ILE A 153 18.26 -17.69 7.23
CA ILE A 153 17.15 -17.04 6.53
C ILE A 153 16.81 -15.72 7.23
N THR A 154 16.95 -14.61 6.51
CA THR A 154 16.53 -13.30 7.03
C THR A 154 15.05 -13.11 6.78
N ILE A 155 14.30 -12.76 7.82
CA ILE A 155 12.85 -12.51 7.76
C ILE A 155 12.56 -11.13 8.35
N GLU A 156 11.84 -10.30 7.59
CA GLU A 156 11.35 -8.99 8.03
C GLU A 156 9.83 -8.94 7.87
N GLN A 157 9.12 -8.75 8.99
CA GLN A 157 7.67 -8.50 8.95
C GLN A 157 7.43 -7.08 8.47
N THR A 158 7.06 -6.91 7.21
CA THR A 158 6.69 -5.59 6.66
C THR A 158 5.26 -5.20 7.03
N HIS A 159 4.43 -6.19 7.38
CA HIS A 159 3.12 -5.99 8.00
C HIS A 159 2.80 -7.15 8.95
N LYS A 160 2.73 -6.87 10.25
CA LYS A 160 2.31 -7.84 11.26
C LYS A 160 0.80 -7.75 11.51
N ILE A 161 0.21 -8.88 11.87
CA ILE A 161 -1.15 -8.96 12.40
C ILE A 161 -1.09 -8.89 13.92
N GLU A 162 -2.01 -8.19 14.58
CA GLU A 162 -2.07 -8.10 16.03
C GLU A 162 -2.29 -9.50 16.65
N ASP A 163 -1.64 -9.76 17.77
CA ASP A 163 -1.55 -11.12 18.36
C ASP A 163 -2.93 -11.74 18.65
N ASP A 164 -3.91 -10.93 19.02
CA ASP A 164 -5.30 -11.36 19.28
C ASP A 164 -6.08 -11.76 18.02
N LYS A 165 -5.59 -11.35 16.83
CA LYS A 165 -6.18 -11.64 15.51
C LYS A 165 -5.36 -12.62 14.69
N CYS A 166 -4.18 -12.99 15.18
CA CYS A 166 -3.22 -13.81 14.45
C CYS A 166 -3.62 -15.29 14.41
N ARG A 167 -4.11 -15.73 13.25
CA ARG A 167 -4.21 -17.16 12.93
C ARG A 167 -2.86 -17.62 12.37
N LYS A 168 -2.05 -18.31 13.19
CA LYS A 168 -0.70 -18.76 12.81
C LYS A 168 -0.75 -19.99 11.92
N ALA A 169 0.03 -19.98 10.86
CA ALA A 169 0.30 -21.16 10.03
C ALA A 169 1.15 -22.16 10.80
N VAL A 170 0.78 -23.43 10.75
CA VAL A 170 1.52 -24.56 11.32
C VAL A 170 1.61 -25.69 10.30
N THR A 171 2.52 -26.63 10.55
CA THR A 171 2.71 -27.82 9.69
C THR A 171 1.39 -28.48 9.32
N GLY A 172 1.21 -28.75 8.03
CA GLY A 172 0.03 -29.41 7.45
C GLY A 172 -1.12 -28.48 7.05
N ASP A 173 -1.09 -27.22 7.46
CA ASP A 173 -2.07 -26.23 7.00
C ASP A 173 -1.91 -25.93 5.50
N THR A 174 -3.01 -25.60 4.82
CA THR A 174 -3.00 -25.15 3.43
C THR A 174 -2.92 -23.62 3.36
N LEU A 175 -1.86 -23.13 2.72
CA LEU A 175 -1.53 -21.72 2.59
C LEU A 175 -1.82 -21.22 1.16
N HIS A 176 -2.52 -20.10 1.06
CA HIS A 176 -2.66 -19.33 -0.18
C HIS A 176 -1.70 -18.13 -0.10
N GLN A 177 -0.61 -18.20 -0.82
CA GLN A 177 0.49 -17.25 -0.79
C GLN A 177 0.49 -16.38 -2.04
N GLN A 178 0.57 -15.07 -1.87
CA GLN A 178 1.03 -14.16 -2.92
C GLN A 178 2.51 -13.88 -2.71
N TYR A 179 3.27 -13.85 -3.81
CA TYR A 179 4.71 -13.57 -3.73
C TYR A 179 5.23 -12.86 -4.98
N VAL A 180 6.34 -12.17 -4.78
CA VAL A 180 7.25 -11.73 -5.84
C VAL A 180 8.64 -12.23 -5.51
N LEU A 181 9.35 -12.78 -6.50
CA LEU A 181 10.71 -13.29 -6.37
C LEU A 181 11.66 -12.48 -7.24
N HIS A 182 12.74 -12.01 -6.62
CA HIS A 182 13.87 -11.37 -7.27
C HIS A 182 15.19 -12.06 -6.89
N LEU A 183 16.22 -11.84 -7.68
CA LEU A 183 17.61 -12.12 -7.32
C LEU A 183 18.23 -10.93 -6.58
N GLU A 184 19.47 -11.09 -6.08
CA GLU A 184 20.19 -10.07 -5.31
C GLU A 184 20.44 -8.78 -6.10
N ASP A 185 20.62 -8.87 -7.41
CA ASP A 185 20.79 -7.73 -8.32
C ASP A 185 19.46 -7.02 -8.69
N GLY A 186 18.33 -7.46 -8.11
CA GLY A 186 17.01 -6.96 -8.40
C GLY A 186 16.35 -7.58 -9.64
N THR A 187 16.99 -8.55 -10.31
CA THR A 187 16.42 -9.25 -11.45
C THR A 187 15.12 -9.95 -11.06
N PHE A 188 14.02 -9.60 -11.69
CA PHE A 188 12.72 -10.26 -11.52
C PHE A 188 12.77 -11.70 -12.02
N VAL A 189 12.31 -12.65 -11.21
CA VAL A 189 12.27 -14.07 -11.54
C VAL A 189 10.84 -14.57 -11.77
N ASP A 190 9.97 -14.40 -10.78
CA ASP A 190 8.59 -14.90 -10.82
C ASP A 190 7.68 -14.13 -9.87
N SER A 191 6.35 -14.23 -10.11
CA SER A 191 5.33 -13.67 -9.24
C SER A 191 4.00 -14.40 -9.39
N SER A 192 3.32 -14.65 -8.29
CA SER A 192 1.93 -15.16 -8.30
C SER A 192 0.97 -14.15 -8.93
N PHE A 193 1.25 -12.84 -8.79
CA PHE A 193 0.45 -11.78 -9.42
C PHE A 193 0.45 -11.86 -10.95
N SER A 194 1.54 -12.35 -11.56
CA SER A 194 1.62 -12.57 -13.02
C SER A 194 0.60 -13.60 -13.51
N ARG A 195 0.21 -14.53 -12.66
CA ARG A 195 -0.79 -15.59 -12.94
C ARG A 195 -2.20 -15.21 -12.48
N ASN A 196 -2.33 -14.06 -11.81
CA ASN A 196 -3.59 -13.57 -11.24
C ASN A 196 -4.26 -14.58 -10.27
N ALA A 197 -3.44 -15.41 -9.60
CA ALA A 197 -3.87 -16.43 -8.66
C ALA A 197 -2.80 -16.65 -7.57
N PRO A 198 -3.20 -16.88 -6.30
CA PRO A 198 -2.25 -17.23 -5.26
C PRO A 198 -1.60 -18.58 -5.55
N PHE A 199 -0.40 -18.77 -5.06
CA PHE A 199 0.24 -20.07 -5.02
C PHE A 199 -0.24 -20.83 -3.78
N ILE A 200 -0.76 -22.07 -3.99
CA ILE A 200 -1.39 -22.86 -2.93
C ILE A 200 -0.54 -24.08 -2.63
N PHE A 201 -0.19 -24.29 -1.36
CA PHE A 201 0.58 -25.45 -0.91
C PHE A 201 0.30 -25.80 0.55
N LYS A 202 0.69 -27.02 0.95
CA LYS A 202 0.67 -27.46 2.37
C LYS A 202 2.02 -27.20 3.01
N LEU A 203 2.00 -26.55 4.17
CA LEU A 203 3.20 -26.15 4.92
C LEU A 203 3.95 -27.37 5.46
N ASN A 204 5.27 -27.39 5.33
CA ASN A 204 6.19 -28.42 5.82
C ASN A 204 5.90 -29.84 5.26
N THR A 205 5.42 -29.93 4.01
CA THR A 205 5.19 -31.21 3.33
C THR A 205 6.18 -31.45 2.18
N GLY A 206 7.16 -30.56 1.98
CA GLY A 206 8.10 -30.62 0.85
C GLY A 206 7.51 -30.17 -0.49
N ALA A 207 6.39 -29.46 -0.45
CA ALA A 207 5.74 -28.91 -1.65
C ALA A 207 6.49 -27.68 -2.21
N VAL A 208 7.30 -27.04 -1.39
CA VAL A 208 8.10 -25.84 -1.70
C VAL A 208 9.55 -26.03 -1.27
N ILE A 209 10.44 -25.09 -1.63
CA ILE A 209 11.81 -25.07 -1.14
C ILE A 209 11.83 -24.97 0.39
N LYS A 210 12.82 -25.60 1.04
CA LYS A 210 12.90 -25.70 2.50
C LYS A 210 12.90 -24.33 3.17
N GLY A 211 13.59 -23.33 2.55
CA GLY A 211 13.60 -21.97 3.07
C GLY A 211 12.23 -21.29 3.06
N MET A 212 11.34 -21.64 2.14
CA MET A 212 9.96 -21.13 2.14
C MET A 212 9.13 -21.73 3.26
N ASP A 213 9.22 -23.04 3.49
CA ASP A 213 8.55 -23.70 4.62
C ASP A 213 8.96 -23.03 5.95
N ILE A 214 10.27 -22.81 6.17
CA ILE A 214 10.79 -22.12 7.37
C ILE A 214 10.27 -20.68 7.46
N ALA A 215 10.32 -19.95 6.35
CA ALA A 215 9.90 -18.54 6.31
C ALA A 215 8.41 -18.34 6.55
N MET A 216 7.57 -19.33 6.25
CA MET A 216 6.11 -19.26 6.39
C MET A 216 5.60 -19.86 7.71
N ASP A 217 6.43 -20.63 8.41
CA ASP A 217 6.03 -21.19 9.71
C ASP A 217 5.73 -20.08 10.72
N GLY A 218 4.63 -20.22 11.46
CA GLY A 218 4.15 -19.20 12.40
C GLY A 218 3.66 -17.89 11.78
N MET A 219 3.60 -17.78 10.44
CA MET A 219 3.08 -16.58 9.76
C MET A 219 1.56 -16.46 9.97
N CYS A 220 1.08 -15.26 10.25
CA CYS A 220 -0.35 -15.01 10.42
C CYS A 220 -1.06 -14.80 9.08
N GLU A 221 -2.33 -15.21 8.99
CA GLU A 221 -3.19 -14.82 7.85
C GLU A 221 -3.25 -13.28 7.72
N GLY A 222 -2.96 -12.75 6.53
CA GLY A 222 -2.85 -11.31 6.25
C GLY A 222 -1.47 -10.71 6.49
N GLU A 223 -0.54 -11.43 7.14
CA GLU A 223 0.83 -10.95 7.38
C GLU A 223 1.61 -10.81 6.08
N ARG A 224 2.55 -9.85 6.04
CA ARG A 224 3.51 -9.67 4.94
C ARG A 224 4.94 -9.75 5.45
N ARG A 225 5.78 -10.46 4.72
CA ARG A 225 7.22 -10.63 5.01
C ARG A 225 8.06 -10.32 3.79
N GLN A 226 9.22 -9.70 4.03
CA GLN A 226 10.37 -9.77 3.12
C GLN A 226 11.31 -10.85 3.65
N VAL A 227 11.73 -11.75 2.75
CA VAL A 227 12.51 -12.91 3.12
C VAL A 227 13.70 -13.07 2.19
N ILE A 228 14.90 -13.25 2.76
CA ILE A 228 16.10 -13.63 2.02
C ILE A 228 16.40 -15.08 2.36
N ILE A 229 16.34 -15.94 1.36
CA ILE A 229 16.61 -17.37 1.50
C ILE A 229 17.98 -17.66 0.89
N PRO A 230 18.97 -18.11 1.69
CA PRO A 230 20.24 -18.57 1.16
C PRO A 230 20.07 -19.72 0.16
N TYR A 231 20.94 -19.80 -0.82
CA TYR A 231 20.81 -20.77 -1.93
C TYR A 231 20.75 -22.22 -1.46
N GLU A 232 21.38 -22.56 -0.33
CA GLU A 232 21.35 -23.92 0.28
C GLU A 232 19.93 -24.37 0.68
N TYR A 233 19.08 -23.40 1.05
CA TYR A 233 17.68 -23.61 1.41
C TYR A 233 16.72 -23.25 0.27
N GLY A 234 17.28 -22.83 -0.87
CA GLY A 234 16.60 -22.51 -2.12
C GLY A 234 16.79 -23.61 -3.18
N TYR A 235 17.46 -23.27 -4.27
CA TYR A 235 17.70 -24.15 -5.43
C TYR A 235 19.15 -24.69 -5.50
N GLY A 236 19.95 -24.49 -4.44
CA GLY A 236 21.29 -25.06 -4.27
C GLY A 236 22.34 -24.60 -5.27
N GLU A 237 23.37 -25.45 -5.42
CA GLU A 237 24.53 -25.22 -6.28
C GLU A 237 24.16 -25.09 -7.77
N GLU A 238 23.13 -25.81 -8.22
CA GLU A 238 22.73 -25.87 -9.62
C GLU A 238 21.75 -24.77 -10.02
N GLY A 239 21.00 -24.22 -9.05
CA GLY A 239 19.94 -23.25 -9.31
C GLY A 239 18.74 -23.86 -10.04
N ARG A 240 18.04 -23.04 -10.84
CA ARG A 240 16.93 -23.42 -11.72
C ARG A 240 17.04 -22.68 -13.07
N PRO A 241 18.00 -23.07 -13.91
CA PRO A 241 18.23 -22.41 -15.19
C PRO A 241 16.99 -22.46 -16.10
N PRO A 242 16.80 -21.45 -16.99
CA PRO A 242 17.67 -20.28 -17.17
C PRO A 242 17.41 -19.12 -16.19
N GLN A 243 16.33 -19.18 -15.39
CA GLN A 243 15.86 -18.03 -14.61
C GLN A 243 16.64 -17.81 -13.31
N ILE A 244 17.14 -18.89 -12.69
CA ILE A 244 17.85 -18.81 -11.41
C ILE A 244 19.21 -19.49 -11.56
N PRO A 245 20.29 -18.70 -11.62
CA PRO A 245 21.66 -19.25 -11.61
C PRO A 245 21.95 -20.09 -10.36
N GLY A 246 22.92 -20.98 -10.45
CA GLY A 246 23.43 -21.70 -9.26
C GLY A 246 23.94 -20.74 -8.20
N LYS A 247 23.82 -21.14 -6.92
CA LYS A 247 24.23 -20.34 -5.75
C LYS A 247 23.56 -18.97 -5.64
N SER A 248 22.36 -18.82 -6.17
CA SER A 248 21.59 -17.58 -6.07
C SER A 248 20.77 -17.54 -4.78
N ASN A 249 21.01 -16.53 -3.95
CA ASN A 249 20.11 -16.19 -2.86
C ASN A 249 18.79 -15.67 -3.44
N LEU A 250 17.69 -15.97 -2.77
CA LEU A 250 16.35 -15.68 -3.23
C LEU A 250 15.71 -14.60 -2.37
N TYR A 251 15.24 -13.52 -3.01
CA TYR A 251 14.63 -12.37 -2.34
C TYR A 251 13.12 -12.39 -2.61
N PHE A 252 12.34 -12.71 -1.59
CA PHE A 252 10.90 -12.81 -1.68
C PHE A 252 10.20 -11.67 -0.96
N ASP A 253 9.17 -11.10 -1.59
CA ASP A 253 8.09 -10.38 -0.95
C ASP A 253 6.89 -11.33 -0.85
N ILE A 254 6.42 -11.62 0.36
CA ILE A 254 5.39 -12.63 0.64
C ILE A 254 4.19 -11.99 1.34
N THR A 255 2.98 -12.41 0.93
CA THR A 255 1.73 -12.16 1.66
C THR A 255 1.02 -13.49 1.87
N LEU A 256 0.70 -13.86 3.12
CA LEU A 256 -0.21 -14.97 3.39
C LEU A 256 -1.65 -14.48 3.25
N GLU A 257 -2.23 -14.70 2.06
CA GLU A 257 -3.56 -14.17 1.71
C GLU A 257 -4.68 -14.91 2.45
N LYS A 258 -4.55 -16.26 2.56
CA LYS A 258 -5.54 -17.11 3.21
C LYS A 258 -4.88 -18.32 3.85
N LEU A 259 -5.38 -18.69 5.03
CA LEU A 259 -4.95 -19.87 5.78
C LEU A 259 -6.14 -20.81 5.97
N ILE A 260 -6.00 -22.08 5.54
CA ILE A 260 -6.95 -23.16 5.80
C ILE A 260 -6.27 -24.14 6.74
N LYS A 261 -6.83 -24.32 7.93
CA LYS A 261 -6.27 -25.24 8.94
C LYS A 261 -6.50 -26.69 8.50
N ALA A 262 -5.52 -27.55 8.78
CA ALA A 262 -5.59 -28.96 8.40
C ALA A 262 -6.86 -29.68 8.91
N ASN A 263 -7.43 -29.22 10.04
CA ASN A 263 -8.69 -29.75 10.58
C ASN A 263 -9.96 -29.11 10.03
N GLU A 264 -9.84 -28.08 9.19
CA GLU A 264 -10.96 -27.39 8.50
C GLU A 264 -11.17 -27.92 7.07
N GLU A 265 -10.32 -28.82 6.59
CA GLU A 265 -10.39 -29.42 5.24
C GLU A 265 -11.39 -30.60 5.10
N LEU A 266 -12.20 -30.86 6.13
CA LEU A 266 -13.17 -31.96 6.18
C LEU A 266 -14.57 -31.56 5.69
#